data_129f149c8c3e65a61a96ea596d095f20
#
_entry.id   129f149c8c3e65a61a96ea596d095f20
#
_cell.length_a   1.000
_cell.length_b   1.000
_cell.length_c   1.000
_cell.angle_alpha   90.00
_cell.angle_beta   90.00
_cell.angle_gamma   90.00
#
_symmetry.space_group_name_H-M   'P 1'
#
loop_
_entity.id
_entity.type
_entity.pdbx_description
1 polymer ?
#
loop_
_entity_poly.entity_id
_entity_poly.type
_entity_poly.pdbx_seq_one_letter_code
_entity_poly.pdbx_strand_id
1 'polypeptide(L)'
;GSRELASPYVMLNNTGYMQSEDNRNMLTLKLTQEFGGFLKGLTMSVQAMTEHIGYFSEYRRIWPDLYRATGRTAQGVLIKALRSAQSSMAYGSGENSYRQYYMEAKANWNRSFGDHTFGALLEYYMKDEKNSLWGKYDDLGIASIPKRHQNLSGRISYDYKNRYFIDANFGYTGSAQFKKGEQFGFFPSIAAGWVPSSYAWWTEKLPWFTFLKIRGSYGIVGNDQIVSTNDYTGQGRFPYLTL
;
A
#
# COMPACT_ATOMS: atom_id res chain seq x y z
N GLY A 1 -12.82 25.20 -30.64
CA GLY A 1 -13.05 24.52 -31.90
C GLY A 1 -13.62 23.13 -31.61
N SER A 2 -14.80 22.83 -32.19
CA SER A 2 -15.54 21.63 -31.87
C SER A 2 -14.82 20.38 -32.40
N ARG A 3 -14.35 19.54 -31.48
CA ARG A 3 -13.86 18.19 -31.77
C ARG A 3 -14.92 17.31 -32.49
N GLU A 4 -16.16 17.73 -32.49
CA GLU A 4 -17.33 17.09 -33.12
C GLU A 4 -17.26 16.98 -34.65
N LEU A 5 -16.32 17.66 -35.30
CA LEU A 5 -16.17 17.68 -36.75
C LEU A 5 -15.10 16.76 -37.31
N ALA A 6 -14.34 16.08 -36.47
CA ALA A 6 -13.31 15.15 -36.92
C ALA A 6 -13.86 13.73 -37.03
N SER A 7 -13.60 13.07 -38.14
CA SER A 7 -13.94 11.65 -38.29
C SER A 7 -13.04 10.80 -37.40
N PRO A 8 -13.46 9.60 -36.95
CA PRO A 8 -12.62 8.67 -36.23
C PRO A 8 -11.29 8.36 -36.92
N TYR A 9 -11.31 8.31 -38.25
CA TYR A 9 -10.11 8.11 -39.07
C TYR A 9 -9.09 9.24 -38.86
N VAL A 10 -9.52 10.49 -38.89
CA VAL A 10 -8.67 11.65 -38.67
C VAL A 10 -8.13 11.65 -37.25
N MET A 11 -8.96 11.32 -36.27
CA MET A 11 -8.55 11.26 -34.86
C MET A 11 -7.46 10.20 -34.62
N LEU A 12 -7.55 9.06 -35.29
CA LEU A 12 -6.57 7.97 -35.12
C LEU A 12 -5.26 8.23 -35.90
N ASN A 13 -5.34 8.81 -37.09
CA ASN A 13 -4.20 8.81 -38.01
C ASN A 13 -3.51 10.18 -38.17
N ASN A 14 -4.17 11.30 -37.76
CA ASN A 14 -3.72 12.64 -38.10
C ASN A 14 -3.55 13.57 -36.87
N THR A 15 -3.78 13.08 -35.65
CA THR A 15 -3.71 13.94 -34.44
C THR A 15 -2.46 13.74 -33.58
N GLY A 16 -1.55 12.88 -34.04
CA GLY A 16 -0.33 12.55 -33.34
C GLY A 16 -0.47 11.31 -32.44
N TYR A 17 0.39 11.19 -31.44
CA TYR A 17 0.43 10.01 -30.57
C TYR A 17 0.81 10.38 -29.15
N MET A 18 0.53 9.47 -28.23
CA MET A 18 1.04 9.44 -26.88
C MET A 18 1.64 8.07 -26.63
N GLN A 19 2.85 8.06 -26.12
CA GLN A 19 3.56 6.85 -25.69
C GLN A 19 3.79 6.94 -24.19
N SER A 20 3.56 5.83 -23.50
CA SER A 20 3.87 5.71 -22.07
C SER A 20 4.59 4.41 -21.80
N GLU A 21 5.48 4.44 -20.84
CA GLU A 21 6.27 3.32 -20.38
C GLU A 21 6.23 3.27 -18.85
N ASP A 22 5.93 2.08 -18.31
CA ASP A 22 6.01 1.75 -16.90
C ASP A 22 7.14 0.75 -16.68
N ASN A 23 8.10 1.09 -15.84
CA ASN A 23 9.19 0.21 -15.46
C ASN A 23 9.16 -0.03 -13.96
N ARG A 24 8.98 -1.30 -13.55
CA ARG A 24 8.94 -1.71 -12.14
C ARG A 24 10.05 -2.70 -11.84
N ASN A 25 10.92 -2.30 -10.94
CA ASN A 25 12.00 -3.13 -10.43
C ASN A 25 11.74 -3.40 -8.95
N MET A 26 11.70 -4.67 -8.57
CA MET A 26 11.56 -5.10 -7.19
C MET A 26 12.58 -6.18 -6.88
N LEU A 27 13.32 -5.97 -5.80
CA LEU A 27 14.24 -6.95 -5.26
C LEU A 27 13.85 -7.26 -3.82
N THR A 28 13.67 -8.54 -3.52
CA THR A 28 13.43 -9.03 -2.17
C THR A 28 14.46 -10.08 -1.82
N LEU A 29 15.15 -9.86 -0.71
CA LEU A 29 16.07 -10.84 -0.11
C LEU A 29 15.48 -11.27 1.22
N LYS A 30 15.36 -12.58 1.43
CA LYS A 30 14.88 -13.16 2.69
C LYS A 30 15.81 -14.29 3.12
N LEU A 31 16.26 -14.21 4.37
CA LEU A 31 17.00 -15.27 5.04
C LEU A 31 16.12 -15.81 6.18
N THR A 32 16.05 -17.11 6.29
CA THR A 32 15.31 -17.79 7.36
C THR A 32 16.18 -18.88 7.95
N GLN A 33 16.28 -18.92 9.28
CA GLN A 33 17.01 -19.91 10.04
C GLN A 33 16.09 -20.56 11.06
N GLU A 34 15.99 -21.87 11.01
CA GLU A 34 15.35 -22.70 12.01
C GLU A 34 16.39 -23.25 12.96
N PHE A 35 16.10 -23.24 14.26
CA PHE A 35 17.02 -23.69 15.29
C PHE A 35 16.57 -25.00 15.90
N GLY A 36 17.52 -25.89 16.16
CA GLY A 36 17.32 -27.18 16.81
C GLY A 36 17.89 -27.23 18.23
N GLY A 37 17.93 -28.42 18.80
CA GLY A 37 18.54 -28.67 20.11
C GLY A 37 17.90 -27.84 21.24
N PHE A 38 18.70 -27.09 21.94
CA PHE A 38 18.26 -26.21 23.03
C PHE A 38 17.27 -25.12 22.57
N LEU A 39 17.42 -24.59 21.35
CA LEU A 39 16.56 -23.57 20.76
C LEU A 39 15.43 -24.18 19.89
N LYS A 40 15.11 -25.45 20.05
CA LYS A 40 14.06 -26.11 19.30
C LYS A 40 12.74 -25.32 19.34
N GLY A 41 12.17 -25.07 18.17
CA GLY A 41 10.95 -24.30 17.99
C GLY A 41 11.17 -22.82 17.69
N LEU A 42 12.44 -22.34 17.72
CA LEU A 42 12.77 -20.99 17.30
C LEU A 42 13.05 -20.95 15.80
N THR A 43 12.40 -20.00 15.11
CA THR A 43 12.67 -19.64 13.73
C THR A 43 12.95 -18.14 13.68
N MET A 44 14.06 -17.74 13.09
CA MET A 44 14.37 -16.33 12.85
C MET A 44 14.39 -16.05 11.36
N SER A 45 13.89 -14.90 10.97
CA SER A 45 13.96 -14.44 9.57
C SER A 45 14.30 -12.96 9.50
N VAL A 46 15.08 -12.61 8.48
CA VAL A 46 15.37 -11.23 8.10
C VAL A 46 15.02 -11.07 6.65
N GLN A 47 14.33 -9.99 6.32
CA GLN A 47 13.92 -9.65 4.95
C GLN A 47 14.29 -8.20 4.66
N ALA A 48 14.82 -7.98 3.46
CA ALA A 48 15.02 -6.64 2.90
C ALA A 48 14.37 -6.59 1.53
N MET A 49 13.66 -5.50 1.24
CA MET A 49 13.00 -5.26 -0.04
C MET A 49 13.28 -3.84 -0.51
N THR A 50 13.56 -3.71 -1.79
CA THR A 50 13.58 -2.42 -2.48
C THR A 50 12.66 -2.51 -3.69
N GLU A 51 11.88 -1.47 -3.89
CA GLU A 51 11.01 -1.32 -5.03
C GLU A 51 11.24 0.06 -5.66
N HIS A 52 11.36 0.08 -6.97
CA HIS A 52 11.43 1.29 -7.77
C HIS A 52 10.48 1.18 -8.96
N ILE A 53 9.56 2.13 -9.09
CA ILE A 53 8.66 2.24 -10.24
C ILE A 53 9.00 3.56 -10.91
N GLY A 54 9.33 3.49 -12.22
CA GLY A 54 9.50 4.64 -13.08
C GLY A 54 8.35 4.69 -14.08
N TYR A 55 7.71 5.83 -14.21
CA TYR A 55 6.74 6.13 -15.24
C TYR A 55 7.28 7.24 -16.12
N PHE A 56 7.25 7.02 -17.40
CA PHE A 56 7.57 8.03 -18.41
C PHE A 56 6.45 8.08 -19.43
N SER A 57 6.09 9.28 -19.85
CA SER A 57 5.14 9.49 -20.94
C SER A 57 5.59 10.65 -21.81
N GLU A 58 5.37 10.53 -23.08
CA GLU A 58 5.53 11.61 -24.03
C GLU A 58 4.34 11.69 -24.99
N TYR A 59 4.04 12.87 -25.44
CA TYR A 59 3.04 13.06 -26.48
C TYR A 59 3.52 14.05 -27.52
N ARG A 60 3.10 13.80 -28.74
CA ARG A 60 3.17 14.74 -29.85
C ARG A 60 1.78 14.90 -30.41
N ARG A 61 1.24 16.10 -30.35
CA ARG A 61 -0.13 16.39 -30.78
C ARG A 61 -0.10 17.43 -31.88
N ILE A 62 -0.88 17.17 -32.90
CA ILE A 62 -1.12 18.08 -33.99
C ILE A 62 -2.61 18.05 -34.32
N TRP A 63 -3.19 19.16 -34.67
CA TRP A 63 -4.55 19.21 -35.18
C TRP A 63 -4.46 19.44 -36.67
N PRO A 64 -4.95 18.54 -37.54
CA PRO A 64 -4.84 18.66 -38.98
C PRO A 64 -5.84 19.68 -39.55
N ASP A 65 -5.59 20.15 -40.78
CA ASP A 65 -6.60 20.89 -41.52
C ASP A 65 -7.86 20.06 -41.73
N LEU A 66 -8.99 20.61 -41.34
CA LEU A 66 -10.29 19.97 -41.54
C LEU A 66 -11.10 20.77 -42.58
N TYR A 67 -11.63 20.08 -43.57
CA TYR A 67 -12.38 20.65 -44.63
C TYR A 67 -13.84 20.15 -44.61
N ARG A 68 -14.76 21.04 -44.98
CA ARG A 68 -16.18 20.69 -45.26
C ARG A 68 -16.45 20.78 -46.74
N ALA A 69 -17.11 19.76 -47.29
CA ALA A 69 -17.62 19.83 -48.64
C ALA A 69 -18.76 20.88 -48.72
N THR A 70 -18.69 21.78 -49.66
CA THR A 70 -19.68 22.83 -49.88
C THR A 70 -20.43 22.69 -51.19
N GLY A 71 -19.96 21.83 -52.10
CA GLY A 71 -20.57 21.58 -53.38
C GLY A 71 -19.69 20.79 -54.31
N ARG A 72 -20.07 20.72 -55.60
CA ARG A 72 -19.27 20.15 -56.67
C ARG A 72 -19.27 21.11 -57.87
N THR A 73 -18.17 21.13 -58.59
CA THR A 73 -18.07 21.84 -59.88
C THR A 73 -18.93 21.14 -60.94
N ALA A 74 -19.15 21.78 -62.08
CA ALA A 74 -19.81 21.18 -63.25
C ALA A 74 -19.12 19.89 -63.74
N GLN A 75 -17.79 19.76 -63.50
CA GLN A 75 -16.96 18.61 -63.82
C GLN A 75 -16.96 17.54 -62.70
N GLY A 76 -17.77 17.71 -61.65
CA GLY A 76 -17.90 16.77 -60.51
C GLY A 76 -16.82 16.88 -59.43
N VAL A 77 -15.88 17.81 -59.52
CA VAL A 77 -14.81 18.03 -58.50
C VAL A 77 -15.39 18.59 -57.22
N LEU A 78 -15.02 18.05 -56.07
CA LEU A 78 -15.49 18.47 -54.76
C LEU A 78 -14.96 19.87 -54.39
N ILE A 79 -15.85 20.80 -54.10
CA ILE A 79 -15.52 22.12 -53.56
C ILE A 79 -15.44 21.97 -52.02
N LYS A 80 -14.31 22.39 -51.40
CA LYS A 80 -14.04 22.28 -49.98
C LYS A 80 -13.81 23.68 -49.38
N ALA A 81 -14.40 23.90 -48.21
CA ALA A 81 -14.07 25.05 -47.37
C ALA A 81 -13.34 24.60 -46.12
N LEU A 82 -12.28 25.32 -45.77
CA LEU A 82 -11.53 25.06 -44.55
C LEU A 82 -12.42 25.35 -43.32
N ARG A 83 -12.53 24.40 -42.41
CA ARG A 83 -13.30 24.53 -41.17
C ARG A 83 -12.44 24.70 -39.96
N SER A 84 -11.25 24.08 -39.92
CA SER A 84 -10.26 24.21 -38.88
C SER A 84 -8.87 24.17 -39.52
N ALA A 85 -8.06 25.12 -39.21
CA ALA A 85 -6.68 25.15 -39.66
C ALA A 85 -5.80 24.23 -38.79
N GLN A 86 -4.76 23.70 -39.41
CA GLN A 86 -3.73 22.93 -38.73
C GLN A 86 -3.12 23.71 -37.59
N SER A 87 -2.99 23.09 -36.41
CA SER A 87 -2.23 23.64 -35.31
C SER A 87 -0.72 23.37 -35.47
N SER A 88 0.11 24.15 -34.81
CA SER A 88 1.49 23.78 -34.60
C SER A 88 1.58 22.50 -33.80
N MET A 89 2.64 21.69 -34.03
CA MET A 89 2.89 20.50 -33.25
C MET A 89 3.18 20.84 -31.80
N ALA A 90 2.42 20.29 -30.89
CA ALA A 90 2.68 20.37 -29.45
C ALA A 90 3.41 19.12 -28.99
N TYR A 91 4.47 19.31 -28.22
CA TYR A 91 5.21 18.25 -27.53
C TYR A 91 5.10 18.44 -26.03
N GLY A 92 5.00 17.36 -25.30
CA GLY A 92 5.11 17.37 -23.85
C GLY A 92 5.53 16.00 -23.35
N SER A 93 6.19 15.99 -22.20
CA SER A 93 6.59 14.79 -21.49
C SER A 93 6.16 14.87 -20.03
N GLY A 94 5.98 13.71 -19.43
CA GLY A 94 5.70 13.57 -18.00
C GLY A 94 6.51 12.42 -17.45
N GLU A 95 7.05 12.61 -16.28
CA GLU A 95 7.77 11.58 -15.55
C GLU A 95 7.27 11.50 -14.13
N ASN A 96 7.33 10.29 -13.56
CA ASN A 96 7.03 10.01 -12.17
C ASN A 96 7.91 8.86 -11.70
N SER A 97 8.31 8.91 -10.44
CA SER A 97 9.02 7.80 -9.82
C SER A 97 8.48 7.55 -8.42
N TYR A 98 8.39 6.27 -8.09
CA TYR A 98 8.10 5.78 -6.75
C TYR A 98 9.24 4.89 -6.29
N ARG A 99 9.64 5.03 -5.04
CA ARG A 99 10.61 4.13 -4.41
C ARG A 99 10.13 3.73 -3.03
N GLN A 100 10.41 2.49 -2.66
CA GLN A 100 10.17 1.96 -1.34
C GLN A 100 11.37 1.14 -0.87
N TYR A 101 11.76 1.34 0.38
CA TYR A 101 12.65 0.47 1.11
C TYR A 101 11.90 -0.14 2.29
N TYR A 102 12.05 -1.42 2.46
CA TYR A 102 11.46 -2.17 3.57
C TYR A 102 12.46 -3.13 4.15
N MET A 103 12.56 -3.16 5.48
CA MET A 103 13.34 -4.13 6.21
C MET A 103 12.50 -4.70 7.34
N GLU A 104 12.62 -6.01 7.55
CA GLU A 104 11.92 -6.75 8.60
C GLU A 104 12.87 -7.75 9.25
N ALA A 105 12.80 -7.85 10.57
CA ALA A 105 13.42 -8.92 11.34
C ALA A 105 12.34 -9.54 12.23
N LYS A 106 12.25 -10.88 12.21
CA LYS A 106 11.22 -11.64 12.92
C LYS A 106 11.83 -12.82 13.65
N ALA A 107 11.44 -13.00 14.90
CA ALA A 107 11.74 -14.19 15.69
C ALA A 107 10.42 -14.82 16.14
N ASN A 108 10.23 -16.07 15.82
CA ASN A 108 9.03 -16.84 16.18
C ASN A 108 9.46 -18.10 16.93
N TRP A 109 8.93 -18.31 18.11
CA TRP A 109 9.18 -19.49 18.92
C TRP A 109 7.88 -20.16 19.31
N ASN A 110 7.78 -21.44 19.06
CA ASN A 110 6.62 -22.25 19.42
C ASN A 110 7.11 -23.57 20.01
N ARG A 111 6.62 -23.93 21.20
CA ARG A 111 7.01 -25.17 21.86
C ARG A 111 5.92 -25.70 22.78
N SER A 112 5.73 -27.00 22.73
CA SER A 112 4.82 -27.71 23.63
C SER A 112 5.60 -28.54 24.65
N PHE A 113 5.13 -28.52 25.90
CA PHE A 113 5.65 -29.27 27.03
C PHE A 113 4.47 -29.99 27.69
N GLY A 114 4.24 -31.24 27.32
CA GLY A 114 3.07 -31.99 27.71
C GLY A 114 1.77 -31.30 27.27
N ASP A 115 0.95 -30.92 28.23
CA ASP A 115 -0.34 -30.27 28.01
C ASP A 115 -0.23 -28.73 27.79
N HIS A 116 0.97 -28.18 27.89
CA HIS A 116 1.24 -26.74 27.81
C HIS A 116 1.89 -26.39 26.48
N THR A 117 1.32 -25.45 25.75
CA THR A 117 1.90 -24.91 24.53
C THR A 117 2.14 -23.42 24.68
N PHE A 118 3.37 -23.01 24.37
CA PHE A 118 3.83 -21.63 24.41
C PHE A 118 4.16 -21.17 23.00
N GLY A 119 3.75 -19.95 22.68
CA GLY A 119 4.17 -19.24 21.49
C GLY A 119 4.69 -17.87 21.84
N ALA A 120 5.75 -17.43 21.18
CA ALA A 120 6.27 -16.09 21.26
C ALA A 120 6.65 -15.60 19.87
N LEU A 121 6.29 -14.37 19.56
CA LEU A 121 6.66 -13.67 18.33
C LEU A 121 7.23 -12.30 18.71
N LEU A 122 8.35 -11.95 18.10
CA LEU A 122 8.89 -10.60 18.10
C LEU A 122 9.16 -10.20 16.65
N GLU A 123 8.70 -9.03 16.26
CA GLU A 123 8.86 -8.51 14.92
C GLU A 123 9.24 -7.04 14.97
N TYR A 124 10.26 -6.68 14.21
CA TYR A 124 10.63 -5.30 13.96
C TYR A 124 10.63 -5.05 12.47
N TYR A 125 9.98 -3.97 12.03
CA TYR A 125 10.12 -3.52 10.65
C TYR A 125 10.30 -2.00 10.55
N MET A 126 10.91 -1.60 9.46
CA MET A 126 10.98 -0.21 9.03
C MET A 126 10.62 -0.10 7.55
N LYS A 127 9.97 1.01 7.19
CA LYS A 127 9.54 1.34 5.84
C LYS A 127 9.84 2.80 5.54
N ASP A 128 10.44 3.06 4.37
CA ASP A 128 10.64 4.40 3.81
C ASP A 128 10.06 4.40 2.39
N GLU A 129 9.13 5.29 2.10
CA GLU A 129 8.53 5.41 0.78
C GLU A 129 8.47 6.85 0.33
N LYS A 130 8.74 7.07 -0.95
CA LYS A 130 8.70 8.37 -1.60
C LYS A 130 8.13 8.25 -3.02
N ASN A 131 7.27 9.19 -3.37
CA ASN A 131 6.75 9.33 -4.72
C ASN A 131 7.10 10.74 -5.24
N SER A 132 7.61 10.87 -6.45
CA SER A 132 8.00 12.15 -7.03
C SER A 132 6.83 13.08 -7.34
N LEU A 133 5.59 12.53 -7.42
CA LEU A 133 4.39 13.36 -7.57
C LEU A 133 3.93 13.98 -6.24
N TRP A 134 4.43 13.49 -5.11
CA TRP A 134 4.13 14.09 -3.83
C TRP A 134 4.77 15.48 -3.75
N GLY A 135 3.96 16.48 -3.46
CA GLY A 135 4.41 17.86 -3.41
C GLY A 135 4.57 18.56 -4.74
N LYS A 136 4.15 17.97 -5.86
CA LYS A 136 4.21 18.63 -7.17
C LYS A 136 3.42 19.94 -7.21
N TYR A 137 2.38 20.05 -6.37
CA TYR A 137 1.51 21.23 -6.26
C TYR A 137 1.54 21.81 -4.83
N ASP A 138 2.57 21.50 -4.05
CA ASP A 138 2.74 21.95 -2.67
C ASP A 138 3.86 22.98 -2.62
N ASP A 139 3.49 24.24 -2.47
CA ASP A 139 4.43 25.37 -2.41
C ASP A 139 5.40 25.28 -1.22
N LEU A 140 5.04 24.55 -0.16
CA LEU A 140 5.87 24.34 1.02
C LEU A 140 6.78 23.10 0.91
N GLY A 141 6.58 22.24 -0.10
CA GLY A 141 7.35 21.01 -0.30
C GLY A 141 7.14 19.93 0.76
N ILE A 142 6.15 20.09 1.65
CA ILE A 142 5.87 19.15 2.76
C ILE A 142 5.51 17.77 2.25
N ALA A 143 4.72 17.69 1.17
CA ALA A 143 4.33 16.42 0.58
C ALA A 143 5.49 15.67 -0.06
N SER A 144 6.61 16.32 -0.35
CA SER A 144 7.82 15.69 -0.89
C SER A 144 8.62 14.91 0.15
N ILE A 145 8.33 15.10 1.44
CA ILE A 145 9.01 14.41 2.54
C ILE A 145 8.63 12.92 2.50
N PRO A 146 9.60 11.99 2.59
CA PRO A 146 9.31 10.56 2.60
C PRO A 146 8.39 10.14 3.75
N LYS A 147 7.47 9.22 3.49
CA LYS A 147 6.68 8.56 4.54
C LYS A 147 7.54 7.49 5.20
N ARG A 148 7.72 7.58 6.51
CA ARG A 148 8.54 6.66 7.29
C ARG A 148 7.73 6.08 8.43
N HIS A 149 7.80 4.75 8.53
CA HIS A 149 7.18 3.99 9.60
C HIS A 149 8.18 3.02 10.21
N GLN A 150 8.09 2.86 11.51
CA GLN A 150 8.81 1.84 12.26
C GLN A 150 7.83 1.15 13.19
N ASN A 151 8.02 -0.14 13.39
CA ASN A 151 7.19 -0.89 14.32
C ASN A 151 8.01 -1.98 14.99
N LEU A 152 7.89 -2.06 16.30
CA LEU A 152 8.28 -3.21 17.09
C LEU A 152 7.01 -3.83 17.66
N SER A 153 6.73 -5.07 17.30
CA SER A 153 5.57 -5.79 17.80
C SER A 153 5.96 -7.10 18.43
N GLY A 154 5.19 -7.52 19.42
CA GLY A 154 5.39 -8.78 20.07
C GLY A 154 4.07 -9.44 20.45
N ARG A 155 4.10 -10.77 20.50
CA ARG A 155 3.00 -11.61 20.94
C ARG A 155 3.54 -12.72 21.84
N ILE A 156 2.84 -13.00 22.91
CA ILE A 156 3.02 -14.18 23.75
C ILE A 156 1.67 -14.89 23.78
N SER A 157 1.66 -16.16 23.47
CA SER A 157 0.48 -17.02 23.52
C SER A 157 0.75 -18.20 24.42
N TYR A 158 -0.28 -18.58 25.15
CA TYR A 158 -0.27 -19.75 26.01
C TYR A 158 -1.54 -20.54 25.81
N ASP A 159 -1.40 -21.83 25.65
CA ASP A 159 -2.49 -22.79 25.57
C ASP A 159 -2.30 -23.90 26.59
N TYR A 160 -3.36 -24.26 27.31
CA TYR A 160 -3.39 -25.38 28.22
C TYR A 160 -4.47 -26.39 27.78
N LYS A 161 -4.05 -27.57 27.39
CA LYS A 161 -4.89 -28.71 26.98
C LYS A 161 -5.86 -28.38 25.83
N ASN A 162 -5.58 -27.40 25.00
CA ASN A 162 -6.52 -26.86 24.02
C ASN A 162 -7.87 -26.39 24.62
N ARG A 163 -7.85 -26.04 25.91
CA ARG A 163 -9.04 -25.61 26.68
C ARG A 163 -9.00 -24.14 27.07
N TYR A 164 -7.84 -23.69 27.51
CA TYR A 164 -7.63 -22.33 27.97
C TYR A 164 -6.57 -21.68 27.13
N PHE A 165 -6.88 -20.49 26.63
CA PHE A 165 -6.02 -19.72 25.76
C PHE A 165 -5.82 -18.34 26.34
N ILE A 166 -4.59 -17.86 26.35
CA ILE A 166 -4.25 -16.49 26.71
C ILE A 166 -3.31 -15.97 25.63
N ASP A 167 -3.61 -14.79 25.09
CA ASP A 167 -2.78 -14.06 24.16
C ASP A 167 -2.52 -12.66 24.69
N ALA A 168 -1.27 -12.27 24.78
CA ALA A 168 -0.86 -10.90 25.06
C ALA A 168 -0.06 -10.38 23.87
N ASN A 169 -0.44 -9.20 23.37
CA ASN A 169 0.23 -8.57 22.24
C ASN A 169 0.58 -7.14 22.58
N PHE A 170 1.61 -6.62 21.96
CA PHE A 170 1.91 -5.20 21.96
C PHE A 170 2.43 -4.75 20.60
N GLY A 171 2.15 -3.50 20.26
CA GLY A 171 2.79 -2.76 19.17
C GLY A 171 3.40 -1.48 19.71
N TYR A 172 4.66 -1.23 19.37
CA TYR A 172 5.34 0.04 19.58
C TYR A 172 5.65 0.63 18.23
N THR A 173 4.77 1.51 17.77
CA THR A 173 4.73 1.99 16.38
C THR A 173 5.15 3.45 16.32
N GLY A 174 6.07 3.75 15.43
CA GLY A 174 6.54 5.10 15.12
C GLY A 174 6.13 5.55 13.73
N SER A 175 5.60 6.77 13.63
CA SER A 175 5.25 7.43 12.37
C SER A 175 5.90 8.80 12.29
N ALA A 176 6.49 9.10 11.14
CA ALA A 176 7.04 10.43 10.86
C ALA A 176 5.96 11.53 10.74
N GLN A 177 4.67 11.16 10.74
CA GLN A 177 3.56 12.12 10.74
C GLN A 177 3.52 12.99 12.00
N PHE A 178 4.15 12.52 13.10
CA PHE A 178 4.17 13.22 14.38
C PHE A 178 5.49 13.95 14.61
N LYS A 179 5.44 15.00 15.42
CA LYS A 179 6.59 15.79 15.84
C LYS A 179 7.66 14.91 16.51
N LYS A 180 8.94 15.26 16.33
CA LYS A 180 10.05 14.59 17.01
C LYS A 180 9.84 14.57 18.52
N GLY A 181 9.91 13.38 19.12
CA GLY A 181 9.59 13.12 20.53
C GLY A 181 8.19 12.57 20.79
N GLU A 182 7.24 12.74 19.86
CA GLU A 182 5.86 12.26 19.96
C GLU A 182 5.52 11.22 18.84
N GLN A 183 6.53 10.73 18.15
CA GLN A 183 6.39 9.87 16.98
C GLN A 183 5.96 8.44 17.31
N PHE A 184 6.14 8.01 18.55
CA PHE A 184 5.95 6.62 18.95
C PHE A 184 4.74 6.46 19.88
N GLY A 185 3.90 5.46 19.60
CA GLY A 185 2.80 5.04 20.43
C GLY A 185 2.93 3.59 20.87
N PHE A 186 2.48 3.27 22.08
CA PHE A 186 2.42 1.92 22.62
C PHE A 186 0.98 1.41 22.63
N PHE A 187 0.72 0.26 22.01
CA PHE A 187 -0.61 -0.30 21.77
C PHE A 187 -0.69 -1.75 22.27
N PRO A 188 -0.96 -1.96 23.56
CA PRO A 188 -1.10 -3.29 24.12
C PRO A 188 -2.48 -3.87 23.87
N SER A 189 -2.56 -5.20 23.82
CA SER A 189 -3.81 -5.95 23.81
C SER A 189 -3.67 -7.28 24.53
N ILE A 190 -4.76 -7.75 25.12
CA ILE A 190 -4.87 -9.04 25.78
C ILE A 190 -6.15 -9.73 25.32
N ALA A 191 -6.06 -11.05 25.15
CA ALA A 191 -7.20 -11.88 24.83
C ALA A 191 -7.16 -13.16 25.68
N ALA A 192 -8.34 -13.66 26.05
CA ALA A 192 -8.51 -14.94 26.71
C ALA A 192 -9.61 -15.76 26.03
N GLY A 193 -9.47 -17.08 26.06
CA GLY A 193 -10.44 -17.99 25.49
C GLY A 193 -10.57 -19.27 26.33
N TRP A 194 -11.78 -19.81 26.32
CA TRP A 194 -12.11 -21.05 26.98
C TRP A 194 -12.97 -21.94 26.08
N VAL A 195 -12.69 -23.25 26.07
CA VAL A 195 -13.41 -24.25 25.27
C VAL A 195 -14.10 -25.21 26.19
N PRO A 196 -15.33 -24.91 26.69
CA PRO A 196 -16.07 -25.79 27.55
C PRO A 196 -16.44 -27.15 26.90
N SER A 197 -16.59 -27.16 25.59
CA SER A 197 -16.88 -28.40 24.83
C SER A 197 -15.74 -29.42 24.84
N SER A 198 -14.55 -29.08 25.33
CA SER A 198 -13.41 -30.00 25.44
C SER A 198 -13.45 -30.89 26.70
N TYR A 199 -14.47 -30.75 27.57
CA TYR A 199 -14.62 -31.54 28.75
C TYR A 199 -15.53 -32.75 28.49
N ALA A 200 -15.24 -33.87 29.17
CA ALA A 200 -16.03 -35.12 29.04
C ALA A 200 -17.51 -34.91 29.37
N TRP A 201 -17.81 -34.17 30.46
CA TRP A 201 -19.19 -33.90 30.87
C TRP A 201 -20.02 -33.17 29.79
N TRP A 202 -19.36 -32.38 28.93
CA TRP A 202 -20.04 -31.69 27.82
C TRP A 202 -20.51 -32.68 26.77
N THR A 203 -19.62 -33.57 26.34
CA THR A 203 -19.92 -34.62 25.34
C THR A 203 -21.01 -35.58 25.83
N GLU A 204 -21.00 -35.86 27.12
CA GLU A 204 -22.02 -36.73 27.74
C GLU A 204 -23.39 -36.07 27.83
N LYS A 205 -23.46 -34.82 28.22
CA LYS A 205 -24.72 -34.09 28.46
C LYS A 205 -25.30 -33.42 27.21
N LEU A 206 -24.43 -33.00 26.26
CA LEU A 206 -24.79 -32.23 25.09
C LEU A 206 -24.18 -32.83 23.80
N PRO A 207 -24.45 -34.11 23.46
CA PRO A 207 -23.82 -34.79 22.34
C PRO A 207 -24.12 -34.15 20.97
N TRP A 208 -25.23 -33.43 20.87
CA TRP A 208 -25.67 -32.73 19.68
C TRP A 208 -24.92 -31.35 19.48
N PHE A 209 -24.28 -30.82 20.53
CA PHE A 209 -23.55 -29.58 20.48
C PHE A 209 -22.04 -29.83 20.64
N THR A 210 -21.37 -30.10 19.53
CA THR A 210 -20.03 -30.67 19.51
C THR A 210 -18.91 -29.67 19.80
N PHE A 211 -19.13 -28.35 19.59
CA PHE A 211 -18.09 -27.35 19.80
C PHE A 211 -18.64 -26.03 20.32
N LEU A 212 -18.06 -25.56 21.42
CA LEU A 212 -18.26 -24.22 21.98
C LEU A 212 -16.91 -23.66 22.41
N LYS A 213 -16.60 -22.45 21.92
CA LYS A 213 -15.47 -21.62 22.37
C LYS A 213 -15.97 -20.24 22.76
N ILE A 214 -15.68 -19.81 23.98
CA ILE A 214 -15.94 -18.46 24.46
C ILE A 214 -14.62 -17.70 24.45
N ARG A 215 -14.62 -16.46 23.93
CA ARG A 215 -13.41 -15.62 23.88
C ARG A 215 -13.78 -14.15 24.15
N GLY A 216 -12.85 -13.44 24.77
CA GLY A 216 -12.91 -12.01 24.97
C GLY A 216 -11.55 -11.38 24.72
N SER A 217 -11.52 -10.13 24.27
CA SER A 217 -10.29 -9.38 24.08
C SER A 217 -10.50 -7.91 24.40
N TYR A 218 -9.43 -7.28 24.86
CA TYR A 218 -9.36 -5.84 25.09
C TYR A 218 -8.02 -5.35 24.54
N GLY A 219 -8.01 -4.19 23.88
CA GLY A 219 -6.79 -3.62 23.33
C GLY A 219 -6.94 -2.13 23.03
N ILE A 220 -5.77 -1.48 22.93
CA ILE A 220 -5.65 -0.08 22.54
C ILE A 220 -5.11 -0.09 21.11
N VAL A 221 -5.68 0.73 20.23
CA VAL A 221 -5.24 0.92 18.84
C VAL A 221 -4.91 2.38 18.59
N GLY A 222 -3.94 2.63 17.73
CA GLY A 222 -3.57 3.96 17.28
C GLY A 222 -3.85 4.13 15.79
N ASN A 223 -4.04 5.38 15.39
CA ASN A 223 -4.15 5.76 13.99
C ASN A 223 -3.30 7.02 13.78
N ASP A 224 -2.43 7.00 12.77
CA ASP A 224 -1.60 8.15 12.37
C ASP A 224 -2.22 8.97 11.23
N GLN A 225 -3.36 8.54 10.70
CA GLN A 225 -4.12 9.24 9.69
C GLN A 225 -5.12 10.20 10.36
N ILE A 226 -4.63 11.38 10.76
CA ILE A 226 -5.41 12.36 11.53
C ILE A 226 -6.46 13.08 10.68
N VAL A 227 -6.15 13.30 9.40
CA VAL A 227 -7.01 14.01 8.43
C VAL A 227 -6.91 13.29 7.09
N SER A 228 -7.91 13.48 6.22
CA SER A 228 -7.80 13.03 4.83
C SER A 228 -6.59 13.69 4.18
N THR A 229 -5.56 12.90 3.90
CA THR A 229 -4.32 13.40 3.31
C THR A 229 -4.46 13.52 1.79
N ASN A 230 -4.00 14.65 1.25
CA ASN A 230 -3.82 14.80 -0.19
C ASN A 230 -2.32 14.73 -0.50
N ASP A 231 -1.89 13.63 -1.09
CA ASP A 231 -0.47 13.40 -1.40
C ASP A 231 0.10 14.38 -2.44
N TYR A 232 -0.74 15.02 -3.25
CA TYR A 232 -0.29 15.98 -4.25
C TYR A 232 -0.04 17.38 -3.66
N THR A 233 -0.88 17.79 -2.71
CA THR A 233 -0.82 19.11 -2.09
C THR A 233 -0.16 19.11 -0.72
N GLY A 234 0.15 17.95 -0.16
CA GLY A 234 0.67 17.82 1.21
C GLY A 234 -0.35 18.06 2.32
N GLN A 235 -1.58 18.38 1.98
CA GLN A 235 -2.61 18.72 2.94
C GLN A 235 -2.88 17.55 3.91
N GLY A 236 -2.86 17.82 5.20
CA GLY A 236 -3.04 16.84 6.26
C GLY A 236 -1.81 15.96 6.54
N ARG A 237 -0.69 16.15 5.81
CA ARG A 237 0.59 15.51 6.10
C ARG A 237 1.42 16.39 7.03
N PHE A 238 2.11 15.74 7.98
CA PHE A 238 2.99 16.44 8.93
C PHE A 238 2.35 17.70 9.54
N PRO A 239 1.19 17.58 10.21
CA PRO A 239 0.42 18.74 10.67
C PRO A 239 1.22 19.68 11.57
N TYR A 240 2.27 19.18 12.23
CA TYR A 240 3.16 19.98 13.08
C TYR A 240 4.10 20.93 12.30
N LEU A 241 4.18 20.80 10.97
CA LEU A 241 4.96 21.72 10.13
C LEU A 241 4.12 22.90 9.60
N THR A 242 2.80 22.81 9.74
CA THR A 242 1.85 23.82 9.21
C THR A 242 1.22 24.68 10.32
N LEU A 243 1.61 24.46 11.58
CA LEU A 243 1.12 25.21 12.76
C LEU A 243 2.05 26.37 13.10
#